data_d8e36ecab04b5ee02e2fc26fcb041aa9
#
_entry.id   d8e36ecab04b5ee02e2fc26fcb041aa9
#
_cell.length_a   1.000
_cell.length_b   1.000
_cell.length_c   1.000
_cell.angle_alpha   90.00
_cell.angle_beta   90.00
_cell.angle_gamma   90.00
#
_symmetry.space_group_name_H-M   'P 1'
#
loop_
_entity.id
_entity.type
_entity.pdbx_description
1 polymer ?
#
loop_
_entity_poly.entity_id
_entity_poly.type
_entity_poly.pdbx_seq_one_letter_code
_entity_poly.pdbx_strand_id
1 'polypeptide(L)'
;FTGGCLLGLTFFAPILWSRRTLLLVTTALLALLISILLSMDTIGGAKLYDEMGSLGQKTGVRWSLVFQLALFISAGIHILILTITDLMRHRNASSLLLFLWVIGTFLFSSYFNWTTSARNIFPMLPAAAMLVIRRINYSYKEPRASLRWQVLWPLLPAALISFLVTWADFSLANSQRSAAHTIGDKLSDYQLPVTFQGHWGFQYYMESLGYKAVDFGRAPSRGNIMIVPFNNTNLKLPRR
;
A
#
# COMPACT_ATOMS: atom_id res chain seq x y z
N PHE A 1 -0.91 6.17 -3.54
CA PHE A 1 -0.75 4.73 -3.74
C PHE A 1 0.62 4.39 -4.36
N THR A 2 0.97 4.98 -5.52
CA THR A 2 2.28 4.80 -6.18
C THR A 2 3.45 5.03 -5.23
N GLY A 3 3.41 6.09 -4.43
CA GLY A 3 4.44 6.39 -3.45
C GLY A 3 4.54 5.34 -2.34
N GLY A 4 3.46 4.68 -1.97
CA GLY A 4 3.50 3.58 -1.00
C GLY A 4 4.36 2.41 -1.47
N CYS A 5 4.32 2.11 -2.77
CA CYS A 5 5.17 1.07 -3.38
C CYS A 5 6.64 1.52 -3.58
N LEU A 6 6.89 2.83 -3.54
CA LEU A 6 8.21 3.45 -3.77
C LEU A 6 8.74 4.18 -2.53
N LEU A 7 8.29 3.79 -1.34
CA LEU A 7 8.59 4.46 -0.07
C LEU A 7 10.10 4.67 0.16
N GLY A 8 10.94 3.74 -0.31
CA GLY A 8 12.38 3.85 -0.25
C GLY A 8 12.94 5.14 -0.86
N LEU A 9 12.26 5.74 -1.86
CA LEU A 9 12.69 7.00 -2.47
C LEU A 9 12.72 8.18 -1.49
N THR A 10 11.87 8.17 -0.48
CA THR A 10 11.86 9.22 0.55
C THR A 10 13.19 9.28 1.30
N PHE A 11 13.82 8.13 1.54
CA PHE A 11 15.12 8.06 2.21
C PHE A 11 16.29 8.49 1.32
N PHE A 12 16.13 8.38 0.00
CA PHE A 12 17.10 8.89 -0.95
C PHE A 12 16.97 10.40 -1.19
N ALA A 13 15.88 11.04 -0.80
CA ALA A 13 15.61 12.44 -1.07
C ALA A 13 16.75 13.40 -0.67
N PRO A 14 17.43 13.26 0.49
CA PRO A 14 18.55 14.13 0.86
C PRO A 14 19.77 14.01 -0.07
N ILE A 15 19.93 12.86 -0.72
CA ILE A 15 21.02 12.61 -1.68
C ILE A 15 20.67 13.11 -3.08
N LEU A 16 19.38 12.99 -3.45
CA LEU A 16 18.90 13.31 -4.79
C LEU A 16 18.70 14.81 -5.02
N TRP A 17 18.37 15.57 -3.96
CA TRP A 17 17.89 16.94 -4.08
C TRP A 17 18.72 17.96 -3.32
N SER A 18 18.70 19.20 -3.80
CA SER A 18 19.25 20.32 -3.07
C SER A 18 18.38 20.68 -1.87
N ARG A 19 18.96 21.35 -0.86
CA ARG A 19 18.20 21.83 0.31
C ARG A 19 16.99 22.70 -0.07
N ARG A 20 17.12 23.53 -1.10
CA ARG A 20 16.02 24.38 -1.61
C ARG A 20 14.89 23.54 -2.18
N THR A 21 15.20 22.54 -3.00
CA THR A 21 14.19 21.61 -3.56
C THR A 21 13.49 20.83 -2.46
N LEU A 22 14.24 20.33 -1.47
CA LEU A 22 13.65 19.62 -0.33
C LEU A 22 12.68 20.53 0.45
N LEU A 23 13.06 21.76 0.75
CA LEU A 23 12.19 22.72 1.43
C LEU A 23 10.91 22.98 0.63
N LEU A 24 11.01 23.23 -0.67
CA LEU A 24 9.83 23.45 -1.52
C LEU A 24 8.90 22.22 -1.56
N VAL A 25 9.46 21.02 -1.74
CA VAL A 25 8.66 19.78 -1.73
C VAL A 25 8.00 19.55 -0.37
N THR A 26 8.73 19.77 0.72
CA THR A 26 8.20 19.62 2.09
C THR A 26 7.08 20.62 2.36
N THR A 27 7.26 21.88 1.97
CA THR A 27 6.23 22.93 2.14
C THR A 27 4.98 22.60 1.32
N ALA A 28 5.14 22.19 0.05
CA ALA A 28 4.03 21.78 -0.81
C ALA A 28 3.30 20.54 -0.25
N LEU A 29 4.05 19.57 0.28
CA LEU A 29 3.49 18.38 0.93
C LEU A 29 2.67 18.75 2.17
N LEU A 30 3.18 19.63 3.03
CA LEU A 30 2.47 20.10 4.22
C LEU A 30 1.18 20.85 3.85
N ALA A 31 1.23 21.74 2.86
CA ALA A 31 0.06 22.44 2.36
C ALA A 31 -0.99 21.46 1.80
N LEU A 32 -0.57 20.47 1.04
CA LEU A 32 -1.46 19.43 0.52
C LEU A 32 -2.09 18.59 1.63
N LEU A 33 -1.31 18.17 2.64
CA LEU A 33 -1.82 17.40 3.78
C LEU A 33 -2.83 18.20 4.61
N ILE A 34 -2.56 19.48 4.86
CA ILE A 34 -3.49 20.37 5.55
C ILE A 34 -4.78 20.49 4.72
N SER A 35 -4.68 20.70 3.41
CA SER A 35 -5.84 20.76 2.52
C SER A 35 -6.68 19.49 2.58
N ILE A 36 -6.03 18.31 2.55
CA ILE A 36 -6.70 17.01 2.64
C ILE A 36 -7.42 16.86 3.99
N LEU A 37 -6.76 17.20 5.10
CA LEU A 37 -7.36 17.12 6.43
C LEU A 37 -8.55 18.06 6.60
N LEU A 38 -8.53 19.23 5.96
CA LEU A 38 -9.64 20.18 6.01
C LEU A 38 -10.82 19.82 5.11
N SER A 39 -10.56 19.11 4.01
CA SER A 39 -11.57 18.87 2.96
C SER A 39 -12.12 17.44 2.93
N MET A 40 -11.43 16.48 3.54
CA MET A 40 -11.78 15.05 3.44
C MET A 40 -11.85 14.39 4.83
N ASP A 41 -12.87 13.56 5.01
CA ASP A 41 -13.01 12.72 6.21
C ASP A 41 -12.42 11.33 6.02
N THR A 42 -12.32 10.88 4.76
CA THR A 42 -11.84 9.54 4.39
C THR A 42 -10.91 9.61 3.20
N ILE A 43 -9.88 8.78 3.20
CA ILE A 43 -9.00 8.56 2.05
C ILE A 43 -8.86 7.07 1.80
N GLY A 44 -9.16 6.63 0.56
CA GLY A 44 -9.05 5.23 0.17
C GLY A 44 -9.90 4.29 1.05
N GLY A 45 -11.01 4.78 1.59
CA GLY A 45 -11.88 4.04 2.51
C GLY A 45 -11.45 4.09 3.99
N ALA A 46 -10.27 4.63 4.31
CA ALA A 46 -9.82 4.80 5.68
C ALA A 46 -10.31 6.15 6.25
N LYS A 47 -10.94 6.13 7.44
CA LYS A 47 -11.33 7.36 8.15
C LYS A 47 -10.10 8.04 8.73
N LEU A 48 -9.96 9.35 8.49
CA LEU A 48 -8.85 10.17 8.99
C LEU A 48 -9.04 10.61 10.44
N TYR A 49 -10.26 10.49 10.96
CA TYR A 49 -10.64 10.89 12.31
C TYR A 49 -11.19 9.72 13.09
N ASP A 50 -10.95 9.71 14.39
CA ASP A 50 -11.65 8.83 15.31
C ASP A 50 -13.04 9.39 15.57
N GLU A 51 -14.05 8.51 15.60
CA GLU A 51 -15.43 8.85 15.88
C GLU A 51 -15.84 8.26 17.22
N MET A 52 -16.48 9.05 18.05
CA MET A 52 -17.02 8.61 19.33
C MET A 52 -18.53 8.83 19.38
N GLY A 53 -19.24 7.80 19.86
CA GLY A 53 -20.69 7.82 20.07
C GLY A 53 -21.52 7.54 18.82
N SER A 54 -22.84 7.42 19.03
CA SER A 54 -23.83 7.10 17.99
C SER A 54 -24.01 8.23 16.96
N LEU A 55 -23.56 9.44 17.27
CA LEU A 55 -23.67 10.63 16.40
C LEU A 55 -22.42 10.86 15.54
N GLY A 56 -21.41 9.99 15.61
CA GLY A 56 -20.19 10.10 14.78
C GLY A 56 -19.39 11.37 15.04
N GLN A 57 -19.35 11.89 16.27
CA GLN A 57 -18.57 13.07 16.60
C GLN A 57 -17.07 12.78 16.41
N LYS A 58 -16.38 13.66 15.66
CA LYS A 58 -14.94 13.59 15.46
C LYS A 58 -14.23 13.93 16.76
N THR A 59 -13.46 12.98 17.30
CA THR A 59 -12.77 13.16 18.59
C THR A 59 -11.27 13.42 18.44
N GLY A 60 -10.65 13.02 17.33
CA GLY A 60 -9.23 13.24 17.11
C GLY A 60 -8.78 12.84 15.72
N VAL A 61 -7.62 13.39 15.32
CA VAL A 61 -6.97 13.03 14.05
C VAL A 61 -6.16 11.76 14.23
N ARG A 62 -6.29 10.82 13.32
CA ARG A 62 -5.49 9.59 13.29
C ARG A 62 -4.10 9.84 12.72
N TRP A 63 -3.21 10.37 13.53
CA TRP A 63 -1.88 10.81 13.15
C TRP A 63 -1.03 9.74 12.47
N SER A 64 -1.23 8.46 12.82
CA SER A 64 -0.55 7.33 12.16
C SER A 64 -0.88 7.25 10.67
N LEU A 65 -2.16 7.42 10.31
CA LEU A 65 -2.60 7.45 8.91
C LEU A 65 -2.12 8.70 8.17
N VAL A 66 -2.15 9.85 8.85
CA VAL A 66 -1.65 11.12 8.27
C VAL A 66 -0.15 11.02 7.97
N PHE A 67 0.63 10.47 8.90
CA PHE A 67 2.05 10.25 8.69
C PHE A 67 2.34 9.26 7.55
N GLN A 68 1.61 8.15 7.51
CA GLN A 68 1.70 7.19 6.40
C GLN A 68 1.36 7.83 5.05
N LEU A 69 0.29 8.61 5.00
CA LEU A 69 -0.11 9.35 3.81
C LEU A 69 0.96 10.35 3.37
N ALA A 70 1.55 11.08 4.31
CA ALA A 70 2.63 12.02 4.05
C ALA A 70 3.84 11.33 3.39
N LEU A 71 4.26 10.19 3.92
CA LEU A 71 5.35 9.41 3.35
C LEU A 71 5.02 8.92 1.94
N PHE A 72 3.81 8.43 1.73
CA PHE A 72 3.37 7.91 0.43
C PHE A 72 3.30 9.02 -0.63
N ILE A 73 2.72 10.17 -0.30
CA ILE A 73 2.67 11.31 -1.22
C ILE A 73 4.07 11.83 -1.50
N SER A 74 4.93 11.94 -0.47
CA SER A 74 6.32 12.37 -0.63
C SER A 74 7.07 11.48 -1.62
N ALA A 75 7.04 10.17 -1.46
CA ALA A 75 7.70 9.23 -2.37
C ALA A 75 7.14 9.34 -3.80
N GLY A 76 5.82 9.49 -3.97
CA GLY A 76 5.18 9.71 -5.27
C GLY A 76 5.62 11.00 -5.94
N ILE A 77 5.71 12.10 -5.19
CA ILE A 77 6.22 13.38 -5.70
C ILE A 77 7.69 13.25 -6.14
N HIS A 78 8.52 12.58 -5.33
CA HIS A 78 9.93 12.43 -5.66
C HIS A 78 10.16 11.67 -6.96
N ILE A 79 9.43 10.58 -7.23
CA ILE A 79 9.59 9.85 -8.50
C ILE A 79 9.14 10.68 -9.71
N LEU A 80 8.04 11.44 -9.59
CA LEU A 80 7.56 12.29 -10.67
C LEU A 80 8.54 13.41 -10.97
N ILE A 81 9.05 14.12 -9.95
CA ILE A 81 10.05 15.17 -10.13
C ILE A 81 11.34 14.58 -10.72
N LEU A 82 11.78 13.41 -10.24
CA LEU A 82 12.99 12.76 -10.73
C LEU A 82 12.88 12.42 -12.22
N THR A 83 11.73 11.89 -12.63
CA THR A 83 11.45 11.51 -14.01
C THR A 83 11.41 12.72 -14.94
N ILE A 84 10.73 13.80 -14.54
CA ILE A 84 10.64 15.05 -15.31
C ILE A 84 12.01 15.72 -15.41
N THR A 85 12.74 15.80 -14.30
CA THR A 85 14.07 16.44 -14.28
C THR A 85 15.09 15.67 -15.10
N ASP A 86 15.03 14.33 -15.14
CA ASP A 86 15.91 13.52 -15.99
C ASP A 86 15.64 13.78 -17.46
N LEU A 87 14.37 13.80 -17.88
CA LEU A 87 13.98 14.09 -19.25
C LEU A 87 14.40 15.50 -19.69
N MET A 88 14.14 16.51 -18.85
CA MET A 88 14.49 17.91 -19.17
C MET A 88 16.00 18.12 -19.29
N ARG A 89 16.78 17.35 -18.54
CA ARG A 89 18.23 17.51 -18.47
C ARG A 89 18.97 16.79 -19.59
N HIS A 90 18.61 15.58 -19.90
CA HIS A 90 19.35 14.76 -20.86
C HIS A 90 18.77 14.82 -22.27
N ARG A 91 17.46 15.00 -22.43
CA ARG A 91 16.74 15.17 -23.70
C ARG A 91 17.12 14.12 -24.76
N ASN A 92 17.29 12.87 -24.34
CA ASN A 92 17.68 11.76 -25.21
C ASN A 92 16.63 10.63 -25.16
N ALA A 93 16.74 9.67 -26.08
CA ALA A 93 15.82 8.55 -26.21
C ALA A 93 15.69 7.72 -24.92
N SER A 94 16.81 7.51 -24.20
CA SER A 94 16.80 6.76 -22.94
C SER A 94 16.02 7.48 -21.84
N SER A 95 16.13 8.81 -21.73
CA SER A 95 15.36 9.60 -20.77
C SER A 95 13.88 9.66 -21.15
N LEU A 96 13.57 9.73 -22.44
CA LEU A 96 12.19 9.65 -22.92
C LEU A 96 11.58 8.28 -22.60
N LEU A 97 12.33 7.20 -22.82
CA LEU A 97 11.87 5.84 -22.48
C LEU A 97 11.55 5.71 -20.99
N LEU A 98 12.46 6.17 -20.11
CA LEU A 98 12.24 6.11 -18.66
C LEU A 98 11.05 6.99 -18.23
N PHE A 99 10.89 8.16 -18.84
CA PHE A 99 9.74 9.04 -18.62
C PHE A 99 8.45 8.35 -19.00
N LEU A 100 8.34 7.82 -20.22
CA LEU A 100 7.13 7.13 -20.70
C LEU A 100 6.84 5.88 -19.85
N TRP A 101 7.87 5.17 -19.42
CA TRP A 101 7.71 4.00 -18.56
C TRP A 101 7.11 4.38 -17.20
N VAL A 102 7.68 5.37 -16.52
CA VAL A 102 7.19 5.79 -15.19
C VAL A 102 5.80 6.44 -15.30
N ILE A 103 5.63 7.40 -16.20
CA ILE A 103 4.36 8.13 -16.35
C ILE A 103 3.28 7.20 -16.90
N GLY A 104 3.60 6.34 -17.87
CA GLY A 104 2.67 5.37 -18.42
C GLY A 104 2.16 4.39 -17.37
N THR A 105 3.06 3.83 -16.55
CA THR A 105 2.67 2.96 -15.43
C THR A 105 1.82 3.72 -14.40
N PHE A 106 2.21 4.96 -14.06
CA PHE A 106 1.46 5.81 -13.14
C PHE A 106 0.04 6.08 -13.64
N LEU A 107 -0.11 6.52 -14.88
CA LEU A 107 -1.42 6.81 -15.48
C LEU A 107 -2.26 5.54 -15.60
N PHE A 108 -1.68 4.44 -16.06
CA PHE A 108 -2.38 3.16 -16.16
C PHE A 108 -2.93 2.73 -14.79
N SER A 109 -2.10 2.75 -13.77
CA SER A 109 -2.49 2.31 -12.43
C SER A 109 -3.49 3.25 -11.74
N SER A 110 -3.48 4.55 -12.11
CA SER A 110 -4.34 5.56 -11.47
C SER A 110 -5.70 5.73 -12.13
N TYR A 111 -5.78 5.56 -13.46
CA TYR A 111 -6.98 5.91 -14.23
C TYR A 111 -7.59 4.73 -15.00
N PHE A 112 -6.78 3.80 -15.48
CA PHE A 112 -7.27 2.71 -16.34
C PHE A 112 -7.51 1.42 -15.57
N ASN A 113 -6.78 1.22 -14.47
CA ASN A 113 -6.95 0.02 -13.69
C ASN A 113 -8.06 0.20 -12.64
N TRP A 114 -9.05 -0.67 -12.66
CA TRP A 114 -10.16 -0.66 -11.70
C TRP A 114 -9.76 -1.13 -10.29
N THR A 115 -8.60 -1.81 -10.15
CA THR A 115 -8.06 -2.23 -8.85
C THR A 115 -6.75 -1.52 -8.54
N THR A 116 -6.70 -0.78 -7.44
CA THR A 116 -5.45 -0.23 -6.92
C THR A 116 -4.69 -1.32 -6.18
N SER A 117 -3.71 -1.94 -6.85
CA SER A 117 -2.89 -3.00 -6.29
C SER A 117 -1.40 -2.69 -6.48
N ALA A 118 -0.57 -3.08 -5.51
CA ALA A 118 0.88 -2.91 -5.58
C ALA A 118 1.48 -3.56 -6.84
N ARG A 119 0.95 -4.71 -7.26
CA ARG A 119 1.39 -5.41 -8.48
C ARG A 119 1.32 -4.55 -9.75
N ASN A 120 0.40 -3.59 -9.81
CA ASN A 120 0.25 -2.70 -10.96
C ASN A 120 1.32 -1.61 -11.02
N ILE A 121 1.99 -1.34 -9.90
CA ILE A 121 3.08 -0.37 -9.77
C ILE A 121 4.46 -1.03 -9.90
N PHE A 122 4.61 -2.30 -9.56
CA PHE A 122 5.89 -3.00 -9.63
C PHE A 122 6.61 -2.90 -10.98
N PRO A 123 5.94 -2.90 -12.14
CA PRO A 123 6.62 -2.65 -13.41
C PRO A 123 7.40 -1.32 -13.50
N MET A 124 7.07 -0.34 -12.65
CA MET A 124 7.80 0.94 -12.57
C MET A 124 9.14 0.83 -11.83
N LEU A 125 9.34 -0.17 -10.95
CA LEU A 125 10.52 -0.26 -10.08
C LEU A 125 11.85 -0.24 -10.83
N PRO A 126 12.07 -0.97 -11.95
CA PRO A 126 13.33 -0.92 -12.68
C PRO A 126 13.63 0.49 -13.20
N ALA A 127 12.63 1.16 -13.77
CA ALA A 127 12.80 2.52 -14.28
C ALA A 127 13.10 3.51 -13.14
N ALA A 128 12.44 3.39 -12.00
CA ALA A 128 12.71 4.20 -10.82
C ALA A 128 14.15 3.99 -10.30
N ALA A 129 14.61 2.75 -10.21
CA ALA A 129 15.99 2.43 -9.80
C ALA A 129 17.02 3.03 -10.76
N MET A 130 16.81 2.91 -12.08
CA MET A 130 17.70 3.52 -13.09
C MET A 130 17.75 5.04 -12.93
N LEU A 131 16.63 5.71 -12.72
CA LEU A 131 16.57 7.15 -12.50
C LEU A 131 17.33 7.59 -11.24
N VAL A 132 17.19 6.85 -10.14
CA VAL A 132 17.93 7.10 -8.89
C VAL A 132 19.41 6.98 -9.12
N ILE A 133 19.89 5.89 -9.75
CA ILE A 133 21.31 5.65 -10.03
C ILE A 133 21.85 6.74 -10.96
N ARG A 134 21.14 7.09 -12.02
CA ARG A 134 21.54 8.19 -12.94
C ARG A 134 21.68 9.50 -12.19
N ARG A 135 20.74 9.82 -11.31
CA ARG A 135 20.77 11.04 -10.52
C ARG A 135 21.95 11.06 -9.54
N ILE A 136 22.21 9.95 -8.86
CA ILE A 136 23.36 9.80 -7.96
C ILE A 136 24.68 9.99 -8.73
N ASN A 137 24.87 9.26 -9.85
CA ASN A 137 26.07 9.36 -10.67
C ASN A 137 26.31 10.78 -11.18
N TYR A 138 25.23 11.49 -11.52
CA TYR A 138 25.34 12.87 -11.93
C TYR A 138 25.75 13.82 -10.79
N SER A 139 25.26 13.59 -9.59
CA SER A 139 25.55 14.44 -8.42
C SER A 139 26.99 14.27 -7.93
N TYR A 140 27.55 13.10 -8.14
CA TYR A 140 28.93 12.77 -7.75
C TYR A 140 29.84 12.73 -8.98
N LYS A 141 30.55 13.84 -9.24
CA LYS A 141 31.37 14.08 -10.45
C LYS A 141 32.56 13.14 -10.65
N GLU A 142 32.93 12.31 -9.70
CA GLU A 142 34.12 11.46 -9.81
C GLU A 142 33.79 9.98 -10.05
N PRO A 143 34.51 9.30 -10.96
CA PRO A 143 34.39 7.84 -11.14
C PRO A 143 34.84 7.12 -9.87
N ARG A 144 34.03 6.23 -9.31
CA ARG A 144 34.32 5.64 -8.02
C ARG A 144 34.32 4.15 -7.99
N ALA A 145 35.49 3.67 -7.58
CA ALA A 145 35.70 2.29 -7.12
C ALA A 145 35.13 2.02 -5.72
N SER A 146 34.78 3.03 -4.92
CA SER A 146 34.21 2.82 -3.59
C SER A 146 32.77 3.30 -3.51
N LEU A 147 31.85 2.39 -3.42
CA LEU A 147 30.46 2.65 -3.06
C LEU A 147 30.47 3.25 -1.64
N ARG A 148 30.33 4.55 -1.50
CA ARG A 148 30.39 5.22 -0.20
C ARG A 148 29.17 4.83 0.62
N TRP A 149 29.36 4.50 1.88
CA TRP A 149 28.30 4.27 2.85
C TRP A 149 27.22 5.35 2.85
N GLN A 150 27.61 6.60 2.54
CA GLN A 150 26.70 7.73 2.38
C GLN A 150 25.65 7.57 1.29
N VAL A 151 25.89 6.70 0.29
CA VAL A 151 24.93 6.39 -0.77
C VAL A 151 24.09 5.16 -0.43
N LEU A 152 24.62 4.28 0.41
CA LEU A 152 23.97 3.03 0.77
C LEU A 152 23.06 3.12 2.00
N TRP A 153 23.31 4.09 2.90
CA TRP A 153 22.57 4.18 4.16
C TRP A 153 21.03 4.23 3.96
N PRO A 154 20.46 4.86 2.87
CA PRO A 154 19.01 4.87 2.69
C PRO A 154 18.42 3.48 2.43
N LEU A 155 19.25 2.51 2.03
CA LEU A 155 18.79 1.12 1.85
C LEU A 155 18.45 0.45 3.19
N LEU A 156 19.09 0.84 4.29
CA LEU A 156 18.84 0.23 5.60
C LEU A 156 17.40 0.48 6.09
N PRO A 157 16.90 1.75 6.18
CA PRO A 157 15.51 1.98 6.57
C PRO A 157 14.53 1.43 5.53
N ALA A 158 14.85 1.45 4.23
CA ALA A 158 14.01 0.85 3.21
C ALA A 158 13.88 -0.67 3.38
N ALA A 159 15.00 -1.38 3.65
CA ALA A 159 15.00 -2.81 3.93
C ALA A 159 14.24 -3.14 5.21
N LEU A 160 14.44 -2.35 6.28
CA LEU A 160 13.70 -2.53 7.54
C LEU A 160 12.19 -2.41 7.33
N ILE A 161 11.73 -1.38 6.64
CA ILE A 161 10.30 -1.19 6.36
C ILE A 161 9.77 -2.34 5.49
N SER A 162 10.50 -2.75 4.45
CA SER A 162 10.11 -3.89 3.61
C SER A 162 9.98 -5.17 4.43
N PHE A 163 10.90 -5.41 5.34
CA PHE A 163 10.84 -6.55 6.27
C PHE A 163 9.61 -6.47 7.19
N LEU A 164 9.35 -5.30 7.80
CA LEU A 164 8.20 -5.11 8.69
C LEU A 164 6.87 -5.28 7.96
N VAL A 165 6.75 -4.77 6.74
CA VAL A 165 5.55 -4.96 5.90
C VAL A 165 5.36 -6.43 5.55
N THR A 166 6.42 -7.13 5.12
CA THR A 166 6.37 -8.56 4.82
C THR A 166 5.98 -9.38 6.06
N TRP A 167 6.52 -9.02 7.22
CA TRP A 167 6.16 -9.65 8.49
C TRP A 167 4.69 -9.42 8.85
N ALA A 168 4.17 -8.20 8.65
CA ALA A 168 2.78 -7.88 8.89
C ALA A 168 1.85 -8.67 7.95
N ASP A 169 2.16 -8.76 6.66
CA ASP A 169 1.41 -9.56 5.69
C ASP A 169 1.43 -11.05 6.03
N PHE A 170 2.59 -11.59 6.42
CA PHE A 170 2.71 -12.96 6.89
C PHE A 170 1.84 -13.21 8.14
N SER A 171 1.89 -12.30 9.12
CA SER A 171 1.11 -12.41 10.35
C SER A 171 -0.40 -12.35 10.06
N LEU A 172 -0.83 -11.47 9.13
CA LEU A 172 -2.22 -11.38 8.69
C LEU A 172 -2.67 -12.67 7.98
N ALA A 173 -1.87 -13.20 7.07
CA ALA A 173 -2.16 -14.45 6.38
C ALA A 173 -2.26 -15.62 7.38
N ASN A 174 -1.34 -15.70 8.33
CA ASN A 174 -1.35 -16.74 9.36
C ASN A 174 -2.54 -16.63 10.32
N SER A 175 -3.03 -15.42 10.59
CA SER A 175 -4.22 -15.21 11.42
C SER A 175 -5.46 -15.84 10.80
N GLN A 176 -5.62 -15.81 9.48
CA GLN A 176 -6.71 -16.46 8.76
C GLN A 176 -6.67 -17.98 8.92
N ARG A 177 -5.47 -18.56 8.84
CA ARG A 177 -5.23 -19.98 9.10
C ARG A 177 -5.61 -20.35 10.53
N SER A 178 -5.08 -19.62 11.50
CA SER A 178 -5.34 -19.87 12.92
C SER A 178 -6.82 -19.73 13.25
N ALA A 179 -7.50 -18.73 12.69
CA ALA A 179 -8.94 -18.55 12.86
C ALA A 179 -9.74 -19.75 12.33
N ALA A 180 -9.41 -20.23 11.12
CA ALA A 180 -10.10 -21.40 10.54
C ALA A 180 -9.92 -22.65 11.40
N HIS A 181 -8.70 -22.94 11.87
CA HIS A 181 -8.46 -24.08 12.77
C HIS A 181 -9.19 -23.94 14.11
N THR A 182 -9.14 -22.75 14.74
CA THR A 182 -9.86 -22.49 16.00
C THR A 182 -11.37 -22.68 15.84
N ILE A 183 -11.92 -22.29 14.69
CA ILE A 183 -13.33 -22.50 14.36
C ILE A 183 -13.60 -23.98 14.16
N GLY A 184 -12.74 -24.70 13.44
CA GLY A 184 -12.83 -26.14 13.24
C GLY A 184 -12.87 -26.90 14.55
N ASP A 185 -11.93 -26.60 15.46
CA ASP A 185 -11.86 -27.23 16.79
C ASP A 185 -13.12 -26.96 17.62
N LYS A 186 -13.65 -25.73 17.59
CA LYS A 186 -14.86 -25.36 18.33
C LYS A 186 -16.14 -25.97 17.77
N LEU A 187 -16.16 -26.30 16.50
CA LEU A 187 -17.33 -26.82 15.80
C LEU A 187 -17.22 -28.32 15.47
N SER A 188 -16.14 -28.99 15.92
CA SER A 188 -15.91 -30.44 15.68
C SER A 188 -17.09 -31.30 16.09
N ASP A 189 -17.75 -30.98 17.23
CA ASP A 189 -18.85 -31.73 17.78
C ASP A 189 -20.23 -31.26 17.28
N TYR A 190 -20.24 -30.26 16.40
CA TYR A 190 -21.50 -29.67 15.95
C TYR A 190 -22.08 -30.45 14.76
N GLN A 191 -23.27 -30.97 14.93
CA GLN A 191 -23.92 -31.87 13.96
C GLN A 191 -24.69 -31.17 12.85
N LEU A 192 -24.96 -29.85 12.99
CA LEU A 192 -25.69 -29.10 11.98
C LEU A 192 -24.77 -28.56 10.88
N PRO A 193 -25.31 -28.32 9.67
CA PRO A 193 -24.51 -27.79 8.59
C PRO A 193 -23.90 -26.42 8.94
N VAL A 194 -22.58 -26.32 8.80
CA VAL A 194 -21.83 -25.08 8.96
C VAL A 194 -21.40 -24.59 7.59
N THR A 195 -21.72 -23.34 7.31
CA THR A 195 -21.32 -22.67 6.07
C THR A 195 -20.48 -21.43 6.39
N PHE A 196 -19.68 -20.96 5.45
CA PHE A 196 -18.86 -19.78 5.65
C PHE A 196 -18.94 -18.82 4.46
N GLN A 197 -18.71 -17.55 4.72
CA GLN A 197 -18.36 -16.54 3.72
C GLN A 197 -16.88 -16.24 3.83
N GLY A 198 -16.31 -15.67 2.79
CA GLY A 198 -14.92 -15.24 2.76
C GLY A 198 -14.20 -15.78 1.53
N HIS A 199 -13.04 -15.21 1.27
CA HIS A 199 -12.25 -15.47 0.08
C HIS A 199 -10.80 -15.77 0.45
N TRP A 200 -10.01 -16.21 -0.54
CA TRP A 200 -8.57 -16.44 -0.46
C TRP A 200 -8.15 -17.43 0.63
N GLY A 201 -7.20 -17.03 1.47
CA GLY A 201 -6.64 -17.92 2.49
C GLY A 201 -7.68 -18.47 3.47
N PHE A 202 -8.61 -17.64 3.93
CA PHE A 202 -9.66 -18.09 4.84
C PHE A 202 -10.55 -19.16 4.18
N GLN A 203 -10.97 -18.94 2.93
CA GLN A 203 -11.73 -19.92 2.16
C GLN A 203 -10.98 -21.23 2.02
N TYR A 204 -9.72 -21.17 1.61
CA TYR A 204 -8.88 -22.37 1.45
C TYR A 204 -8.83 -23.22 2.72
N TYR A 205 -8.59 -22.59 3.87
CA TYR A 205 -8.51 -23.35 5.13
C TYR A 205 -9.87 -23.88 5.60
N MET A 206 -10.95 -23.13 5.43
CA MET A 206 -12.30 -23.60 5.77
C MET A 206 -12.72 -24.78 4.88
N GLU A 207 -12.46 -24.73 3.58
CA GLU A 207 -12.72 -25.83 2.66
C GLU A 207 -11.87 -27.06 2.98
N SER A 208 -10.59 -26.88 3.36
CA SER A 208 -9.72 -28.00 3.77
C SER A 208 -10.19 -28.70 5.06
N LEU A 209 -10.96 -28.01 5.91
CA LEU A 209 -11.61 -28.56 7.08
C LEU A 209 -13.00 -29.17 6.79
N GLY A 210 -13.40 -29.20 5.50
CA GLY A 210 -14.67 -29.80 5.06
C GLY A 210 -15.89 -28.89 5.12
N TYR A 211 -15.72 -27.61 5.48
CA TYR A 211 -16.81 -26.65 5.48
C TYR A 211 -17.13 -26.16 4.07
N LYS A 212 -18.40 -25.77 3.84
CA LYS A 212 -18.86 -25.31 2.52
C LYS A 212 -19.09 -23.80 2.49
N ALA A 213 -18.69 -23.17 1.38
CA ALA A 213 -19.02 -21.77 1.14
C ALA A 213 -20.53 -21.57 1.02
N VAL A 214 -21.03 -20.41 1.47
CA VAL A 214 -22.44 -20.05 1.36
C VAL A 214 -22.85 -19.93 -0.11
N ASP A 215 -23.88 -20.66 -0.49
CA ASP A 215 -24.59 -20.47 -1.76
C ASP A 215 -25.65 -19.36 -1.59
N PHE A 216 -25.39 -18.20 -2.16
CA PHE A 216 -26.32 -17.06 -2.11
C PHE A 216 -27.60 -17.25 -2.95
N GLY A 217 -27.64 -18.27 -3.80
CA GLY A 217 -28.83 -18.66 -4.56
C GLY A 217 -29.85 -19.42 -3.74
N ARG A 218 -29.46 -19.92 -2.56
CA ARG A 218 -30.31 -20.68 -1.66
C ARG A 218 -30.43 -20.00 -0.30
N ALA A 219 -31.64 -19.87 0.20
CA ALA A 219 -31.85 -19.38 1.56
C ALA A 219 -31.19 -20.33 2.58
N PRO A 220 -30.40 -19.83 3.55
CA PRO A 220 -29.84 -20.66 4.59
C PRO A 220 -30.96 -21.33 5.41
N SER A 221 -30.83 -22.63 5.66
CA SER A 221 -31.80 -23.38 6.47
C SER A 221 -31.76 -22.90 7.92
N ARG A 222 -32.90 -22.88 8.57
CA ARG A 222 -32.95 -22.53 9.99
C ARG A 222 -32.10 -23.51 10.81
N GLY A 223 -31.32 -22.96 11.74
CA GLY A 223 -30.40 -23.71 12.58
C GLY A 223 -28.98 -23.87 12.04
N ASN A 224 -28.72 -23.48 10.76
CA ASN A 224 -27.35 -23.50 10.23
C ASN A 224 -26.51 -22.40 10.87
N ILE A 225 -25.25 -22.74 11.16
CA ILE A 225 -24.23 -21.73 11.53
C ILE A 225 -23.65 -21.15 10.26
N MET A 226 -23.57 -19.81 10.20
CA MET A 226 -22.85 -19.10 9.16
C MET A 226 -21.70 -18.31 9.77
N ILE A 227 -20.48 -18.59 9.30
CA ILE A 227 -19.24 -17.94 9.73
C ILE A 227 -18.94 -16.80 8.77
N VAL A 228 -18.75 -15.60 9.32
CA VAL A 228 -18.50 -14.38 8.53
C VAL A 228 -17.28 -13.67 9.10
N PRO A 229 -16.11 -13.71 8.43
CA PRO A 229 -14.92 -12.99 8.86
C PRO A 229 -15.05 -11.49 8.56
N PHE A 230 -14.93 -10.63 9.58
CA PHE A 230 -15.08 -9.18 9.42
C PHE A 230 -14.01 -8.52 8.56
N ASN A 231 -12.82 -9.09 8.51
CA ASN A 231 -11.67 -8.54 7.77
C ASN A 231 -11.51 -9.14 6.36
N ASN A 232 -12.60 -9.65 5.78
CA ASN A 232 -12.58 -10.18 4.43
C ASN A 232 -13.48 -9.35 3.51
N THR A 233 -13.24 -9.43 2.19
CA THR A 233 -13.94 -8.61 1.20
C THR A 233 -15.24 -9.26 0.72
N ASN A 234 -16.16 -8.45 0.22
CA ASN A 234 -17.42 -8.88 -0.42
C ASN A 234 -18.34 -9.72 0.48
N LEU A 235 -18.31 -9.45 1.77
CA LEU A 235 -19.21 -10.12 2.70
C LEU A 235 -20.64 -9.59 2.55
N LYS A 236 -21.62 -10.51 2.50
CA LYS A 236 -23.05 -10.18 2.48
C LYS A 236 -23.64 -10.66 3.78
N LEU A 237 -24.19 -9.75 4.57
CA LEU A 237 -24.98 -10.16 5.74
C LEU A 237 -26.29 -10.80 5.28
N PRO A 238 -26.77 -11.88 5.94
CA PRO A 238 -28.07 -12.46 5.63
C PRO A 238 -29.16 -11.40 5.86
N ARG A 239 -30.08 -11.29 4.91
CA ARG A 239 -31.30 -10.49 5.13
C ARG A 239 -32.11 -11.16 6.23
N ARG A 240 -32.48 -10.40 7.25
CA ARG A 240 -33.39 -10.81 8.31
C ARG A 240 -34.78 -11.10 7.77
#